data_32ce90cb0920339156aebebebf6bf9ad
#
_entry.id   32ce90cb0920339156aebebebf6bf9ad
#
_cell.length_a   1.000
_cell.length_b   1.000
_cell.length_c   1.000
_cell.angle_alpha   90.00
_cell.angle_beta   90.00
_cell.angle_gamma   90.00
#
_symmetry.space_group_name_H-M   'P 1'
#
loop_
_entity.id
_entity.type
_entity.pdbx_description
1 polymer ?
#
loop_
_entity_poly.entity_id
_entity_poly.type
_entity_poly.pdbx_seq_one_letter_code
_entity_poly.pdbx_strand_id
1 'polypeptide(L)'
;MEEKKVRQRAKSKKLRVTFPDGRVICYPRAVDTFVAVLREIGSERFPEITLEMSHLPLLSREIYPEFKNWMKPVCDGWYVNNQSSNDQKYMQLRSIGKSLDLGLTVELGEDFEPQQNPGKERTRKSKSKLSVRLGDADEWLCGANMQETFIMVIKEIGIDEVMKRNIGSGGRDLITRYRQSGAQVEIADNRWLNVPGTTRDKLKLLKVIASHLRLKIEAKLE
;
A
#
# COMPACT_ATOMS: atom_id res chain seq x y z
N MET A 1 -23.66 11.40 -28.62
CA MET A 1 -22.85 11.53 -27.36
C MET A 1 -22.88 10.14 -26.70
N GLU A 2 -21.78 9.39 -26.81
CA GLU A 2 -21.68 8.08 -26.17
C GLU A 2 -21.37 8.27 -24.68
N GLU A 3 -22.27 7.81 -23.81
CA GLU A 3 -22.03 7.74 -22.37
C GLU A 3 -20.87 6.77 -22.09
N LYS A 4 -19.75 7.28 -21.60
CA LYS A 4 -18.65 6.47 -21.09
C LYS A 4 -19.15 5.66 -19.89
N LYS A 5 -19.44 4.36 -20.09
CA LYS A 5 -19.70 3.40 -19.00
C LYS A 5 -18.53 3.42 -18.03
N VAL A 6 -18.75 4.00 -16.86
CA VAL A 6 -17.80 3.93 -15.73
C VAL A 6 -17.70 2.47 -15.32
N ARG A 7 -16.54 1.84 -15.53
CA ARG A 7 -16.27 0.48 -15.06
C ARG A 7 -16.30 0.49 -13.52
N GLN A 8 -17.40 0.07 -12.94
CA GLN A 8 -17.46 -0.25 -11.51
C GLN A 8 -16.58 -1.47 -11.25
N ARG A 9 -15.62 -1.33 -10.32
CA ARG A 9 -14.85 -2.48 -9.84
C ARG A 9 -15.80 -3.44 -9.13
N ALA A 10 -15.80 -4.72 -9.51
CA ALA A 10 -16.54 -5.76 -8.83
C ALA A 10 -16.16 -5.75 -7.33
N LYS A 11 -17.17 -5.88 -6.45
CA LYS A 11 -16.94 -5.99 -5.01
C LYS A 11 -16.07 -7.21 -4.73
N SER A 12 -15.08 -7.06 -3.87
CA SER A 12 -14.20 -8.17 -3.49
C SER A 12 -14.93 -9.10 -2.52
N LYS A 13 -14.99 -10.40 -2.85
CA LYS A 13 -15.50 -11.41 -1.94
C LYS A 13 -14.70 -11.46 -0.65
N LYS A 14 -15.37 -11.50 0.49
CA LYS A 14 -14.81 -11.62 1.84
C LYS A 14 -14.91 -13.07 2.31
N LEU A 15 -13.98 -13.49 3.12
CA LEU A 15 -13.93 -14.79 3.74
C LEU A 15 -14.47 -14.67 5.17
N ARG A 16 -15.41 -15.52 5.53
CA ARG A 16 -15.98 -15.62 6.87
C ARG A 16 -15.82 -17.03 7.38
N VAL A 17 -15.33 -17.18 8.60
CA VAL A 17 -15.15 -18.47 9.26
C VAL A 17 -15.80 -18.43 10.61
N THR A 18 -16.68 -19.40 10.86
CA THR A 18 -17.37 -19.61 12.15
C THR A 18 -16.81 -20.87 12.78
N PHE A 19 -16.36 -20.74 14.02
CA PHE A 19 -15.89 -21.85 14.85
C PHE A 19 -17.06 -22.57 15.55
N PRO A 20 -16.89 -23.81 16.02
CA PRO A 20 -17.96 -24.57 16.73
C PRO A 20 -18.46 -23.85 17.98
N ASP A 21 -17.67 -23.04 18.64
CA ASP A 21 -18.01 -22.22 19.79
C ASP A 21 -18.83 -20.96 19.45
N GLY A 22 -19.15 -20.75 18.18
CA GLY A 22 -19.88 -19.58 17.67
C GLY A 22 -19.02 -18.36 17.39
N ARG A 23 -17.71 -18.37 17.68
CA ARG A 23 -16.80 -17.26 17.31
C ARG A 23 -16.71 -17.14 15.82
N VAL A 24 -16.74 -15.90 15.32
CA VAL A 24 -16.65 -15.58 13.90
C VAL A 24 -15.39 -14.77 13.63
N ILE A 25 -14.64 -15.14 12.59
CA ILE A 25 -13.53 -14.35 12.05
C ILE A 25 -13.90 -13.94 10.62
N CYS A 26 -14.04 -12.63 10.39
CA CYS A 26 -14.29 -12.05 9.08
C CYS A 26 -13.62 -10.69 9.02
N TYR A 27 -12.51 -10.57 8.30
CA TYR A 27 -11.80 -9.32 8.12
C TYR A 27 -12.01 -8.74 6.71
N PRO A 28 -11.76 -7.44 6.49
CA PRO A 28 -11.94 -6.80 5.17
C PRO A 28 -11.16 -7.46 4.04
N ARG A 29 -10.03 -8.09 4.35
CA ARG A 29 -9.21 -8.82 3.38
C ARG A 29 -9.24 -10.31 3.70
N ALA A 30 -9.56 -11.14 2.72
CA ALA A 30 -9.60 -12.60 2.88
C ALA A 30 -8.27 -13.19 3.42
N VAL A 31 -7.12 -12.59 3.06
CA VAL A 31 -5.82 -13.01 3.58
C VAL A 31 -5.70 -12.81 5.10
N ASP A 32 -6.26 -11.73 5.61
CA ASP A 32 -6.19 -11.43 7.04
C ASP A 32 -7.05 -12.41 7.84
N THR A 33 -8.24 -12.74 7.33
CA THR A 33 -9.10 -13.80 7.87
C THR A 33 -8.37 -15.14 7.83
N PHE A 34 -7.78 -15.50 6.69
CA PHE A 34 -7.05 -16.74 6.51
C PHE A 34 -5.92 -16.92 7.53
N VAL A 35 -5.06 -15.92 7.68
CA VAL A 35 -3.95 -15.93 8.65
C VAL A 35 -4.47 -15.99 10.09
N ALA A 36 -5.55 -15.26 10.40
CA ALA A 36 -6.12 -15.27 11.74
C ALA A 36 -6.69 -16.64 12.10
N VAL A 37 -7.39 -17.30 11.19
CA VAL A 37 -7.90 -18.67 11.42
C VAL A 37 -6.75 -19.66 11.63
N LEU A 38 -5.66 -19.57 10.86
CA LEU A 38 -4.49 -20.42 11.11
C LEU A 38 -3.88 -20.17 12.49
N ARG A 39 -3.83 -18.92 12.98
CA ARG A 39 -3.36 -18.60 14.34
C ARG A 39 -4.24 -19.23 15.42
N GLU A 40 -5.57 -19.23 15.22
CA GLU A 40 -6.51 -19.88 16.15
C GLU A 40 -6.37 -21.40 16.15
N ILE A 41 -6.03 -22.01 15.02
CA ILE A 41 -5.74 -23.45 14.93
C ILE A 41 -4.51 -23.80 15.76
N GLY A 42 -3.49 -22.91 15.78
CA GLY A 42 -2.25 -23.08 16.53
C GLY A 42 -1.17 -23.84 15.79
N SER A 43 0.07 -23.49 16.08
CA SER A 43 1.26 -24.06 15.41
C SER A 43 1.46 -25.55 15.67
N GLU A 44 0.91 -26.08 16.74
CA GLU A 44 1.01 -27.51 17.10
C GLU A 44 0.31 -28.42 16.08
N ARG A 45 -0.76 -27.92 15.44
CA ARG A 45 -1.52 -28.65 14.43
C ARG A 45 -0.99 -28.46 13.00
N PHE A 46 -0.06 -27.54 12.76
CA PHE A 46 0.45 -27.24 11.41
C PHE A 46 1.17 -28.41 10.73
N PRO A 47 1.92 -29.29 11.44
CA PRO A 47 2.49 -30.48 10.82
C PRO A 47 1.46 -31.46 10.25
N GLU A 48 0.22 -31.44 10.73
CA GLU A 48 -0.86 -32.26 10.21
C GLU A 48 -1.48 -31.73 8.90
N ILE A 49 -1.17 -30.46 8.54
CA ILE A 49 -1.67 -29.80 7.33
C ILE A 49 -0.75 -30.12 6.15
N THR A 50 -1.13 -31.09 5.34
CA THR A 50 -0.37 -31.59 4.19
C THR A 50 -0.70 -30.85 2.87
N LEU A 51 -1.37 -29.70 2.94
CA LEU A 51 -1.72 -28.95 1.75
C LEU A 51 -0.50 -28.31 1.10
N GLU A 52 -0.50 -28.34 -0.22
CA GLU A 52 0.54 -27.72 -1.05
C GLU A 52 0.01 -26.52 -1.84
N MET A 53 0.92 -25.62 -2.14
CA MET A 53 0.72 -24.50 -3.05
C MET A 53 1.94 -24.37 -3.96
N SER A 54 1.73 -24.44 -5.28
CA SER A 54 2.83 -24.40 -6.27
C SER A 54 3.93 -25.46 -5.99
N HIS A 55 3.52 -26.71 -5.69
CA HIS A 55 4.39 -27.85 -5.36
C HIS A 55 5.24 -27.69 -4.08
N LEU A 56 4.91 -26.73 -3.23
CA LEU A 56 5.55 -26.52 -1.94
C LEU A 56 4.51 -26.58 -0.82
N PRO A 57 4.88 -26.98 0.40
CA PRO A 57 3.98 -26.95 1.54
C PRO A 57 3.33 -25.56 1.72
N LEU A 58 2.02 -25.54 1.98
CA LEU A 58 1.28 -24.33 2.26
C LEU A 58 1.83 -23.56 3.48
N LEU A 59 2.24 -24.33 4.50
CA LEU A 59 2.84 -23.84 5.74
C LEU A 59 4.28 -24.31 5.83
N SER A 60 5.19 -23.42 6.23
CA SER A 60 6.61 -23.71 6.38
C SER A 60 7.24 -22.88 7.49
N ARG A 61 8.30 -23.37 8.09
CA ARG A 61 9.19 -22.59 8.99
C ARG A 61 10.21 -21.76 8.21
N GLU A 62 10.38 -22.03 6.94
CA GLU A 62 11.31 -21.32 6.05
C GLU A 62 10.55 -20.43 5.08
N ILE A 63 11.14 -19.30 4.74
CA ILE A 63 10.63 -18.40 3.69
C ILE A 63 11.19 -18.90 2.36
N TYR A 64 10.32 -19.36 1.47
CA TYR A 64 10.71 -19.75 0.13
C TYR A 64 11.21 -18.54 -0.66
N PRO A 65 12.45 -18.53 -1.18
CA PRO A 65 13.04 -17.37 -1.86
C PRO A 65 12.18 -16.86 -3.02
N GLU A 66 11.61 -17.77 -3.81
CA GLU A 66 10.76 -17.46 -4.96
C GLU A 66 9.44 -16.79 -4.56
N PHE A 67 8.94 -17.08 -3.36
CA PHE A 67 7.67 -16.60 -2.84
C PHE A 67 7.81 -15.62 -1.67
N LYS A 68 8.99 -15.07 -1.43
CA LYS A 68 9.29 -14.18 -0.30
C LYS A 68 8.25 -13.06 -0.09
N ASN A 69 7.76 -12.47 -1.16
CA ASN A 69 6.77 -11.39 -1.10
C ASN A 69 5.35 -11.88 -0.72
N TRP A 70 5.10 -13.17 -0.89
CA TRP A 70 3.79 -13.81 -0.65
C TRP A 70 3.75 -14.58 0.68
N MET A 71 4.91 -14.92 1.25
CA MET A 71 4.98 -15.57 2.54
C MET A 71 4.55 -14.61 3.64
N LYS A 72 3.59 -15.03 4.47
CA LYS A 72 3.07 -14.24 5.59
C LYS A 72 3.34 -14.96 6.90
N PRO A 73 3.86 -14.25 7.92
CA PRO A 73 4.05 -14.84 9.23
C PRO A 73 2.68 -15.17 9.87
N VAL A 74 2.58 -16.35 10.44
CA VAL A 74 1.39 -16.83 11.16
C VAL A 74 1.64 -16.75 12.67
N CYS A 75 2.31 -17.70 13.25
CA CYS A 75 2.71 -17.76 14.67
C CYS A 75 3.95 -18.66 14.81
N ASP A 76 4.67 -18.54 15.90
CA ASP A 76 5.77 -19.42 16.34
C ASP A 76 6.80 -19.77 15.25
N GLY A 77 7.17 -18.76 14.45
CA GLY A 77 8.13 -18.93 13.34
C GLY A 77 7.58 -19.64 12.12
N TRP A 78 6.27 -19.88 12.04
CA TRP A 78 5.63 -20.42 10.85
C TRP A 78 5.16 -19.33 9.88
N TYR A 79 5.26 -19.64 8.61
CA TYR A 79 4.82 -18.80 7.50
C TYR A 79 3.81 -19.56 6.65
N VAL A 80 2.88 -18.83 6.04
CA VAL A 80 1.93 -19.37 5.06
C VAL A 80 2.18 -18.76 3.69
N ASN A 81 2.19 -19.58 2.65
CA ASN A 81 2.22 -19.11 1.27
C ASN A 81 0.84 -18.56 0.87
N ASN A 82 0.76 -17.25 0.71
CA ASN A 82 -0.49 -16.51 0.49
C ASN A 82 -0.72 -16.15 -0.99
N GLN A 83 -0.09 -16.85 -1.92
CA GLN A 83 -0.24 -16.58 -3.37
C GLN A 83 -1.64 -16.90 -3.91
N SER A 84 -2.45 -17.65 -3.16
CA SER A 84 -3.78 -18.09 -3.56
C SER A 84 -4.81 -16.97 -3.71
N SER A 85 -5.79 -17.18 -4.59
CA SER A 85 -6.99 -16.33 -4.71
C SER A 85 -7.91 -16.46 -3.47
N ASN A 86 -8.95 -15.62 -3.38
CA ASN A 86 -9.93 -15.73 -2.28
C ASN A 86 -10.71 -17.05 -2.35
N ASP A 87 -11.06 -17.52 -3.55
CA ASP A 87 -11.74 -18.80 -3.74
C ASP A 87 -10.83 -19.97 -3.34
N GLN A 88 -9.55 -19.92 -3.65
CA GLN A 88 -8.58 -20.94 -3.20
C GLN A 88 -8.39 -20.93 -1.68
N LYS A 89 -8.31 -19.76 -1.04
CA LYS A 89 -8.26 -19.66 0.44
C LYS A 89 -9.48 -20.27 1.09
N TYR A 90 -10.65 -20.04 0.52
CA TYR A 90 -11.89 -20.69 0.97
C TYR A 90 -11.78 -22.22 0.91
N MET A 91 -11.31 -22.76 -0.21
CA MET A 91 -11.12 -24.21 -0.37
C MET A 91 -10.06 -24.76 0.58
N GLN A 92 -8.95 -24.05 0.75
CA GLN A 92 -7.88 -24.42 1.68
C GLN A 92 -8.38 -24.51 3.11
N LEU A 93 -9.14 -23.52 3.62
CA LEU A 93 -9.70 -23.57 4.97
C LEU A 93 -10.74 -24.68 5.15
N ARG A 94 -11.58 -24.92 4.14
CA ARG A 94 -12.49 -26.07 4.19
C ARG A 94 -11.76 -27.41 4.28
N SER A 95 -10.69 -27.56 3.49
CA SER A 95 -9.87 -28.76 3.51
C SER A 95 -9.18 -28.93 4.86
N ILE A 96 -8.55 -27.87 5.40
CA ILE A 96 -7.93 -27.87 6.73
C ILE A 96 -8.97 -28.21 7.82
N GLY A 97 -10.12 -27.52 7.81
CA GLY A 97 -11.19 -27.78 8.78
C GLY A 97 -11.66 -29.21 8.77
N LYS A 98 -11.76 -29.85 7.59
CA LYS A 98 -12.13 -31.23 7.43
C LYS A 98 -11.02 -32.20 7.85
N SER A 99 -9.78 -31.97 7.42
CA SER A 99 -8.64 -32.87 7.73
C SER A 99 -8.30 -32.90 9.22
N LEU A 100 -8.48 -31.77 9.90
CA LEU A 100 -8.22 -31.64 11.34
C LEU A 100 -9.47 -31.81 12.22
N ASP A 101 -10.62 -32.11 11.64
CA ASP A 101 -11.93 -32.25 12.33
C ASP A 101 -12.25 -31.03 13.22
N LEU A 102 -12.09 -29.83 12.71
CA LEU A 102 -12.24 -28.59 13.49
C LEU A 102 -13.69 -28.08 13.55
N GLY A 103 -14.63 -28.68 12.85
CA GLY A 103 -16.03 -28.22 12.79
C GLY A 103 -16.21 -26.81 12.26
N LEU A 104 -15.28 -26.31 11.44
CA LEU A 104 -15.33 -24.95 10.89
C LEU A 104 -16.42 -24.81 9.83
N THR A 105 -17.23 -23.75 9.92
CA THR A 105 -18.09 -23.29 8.84
C THR A 105 -17.37 -22.18 8.09
N VAL A 106 -17.02 -22.44 6.83
CA VAL A 106 -16.28 -21.49 5.98
C VAL A 106 -17.19 -20.98 4.86
N GLU A 107 -17.29 -19.67 4.70
CA GLU A 107 -18.14 -19.00 3.73
C GLU A 107 -17.36 -17.95 2.94
N LEU A 108 -17.78 -17.73 1.70
CA LEU A 108 -17.20 -16.70 0.82
C LEU A 108 -18.32 -15.88 0.20
N GLY A 109 -18.35 -14.57 0.45
CA GLY A 109 -19.42 -13.68 -0.02
C GLY A 109 -19.00 -12.22 -0.07
N GLU A 110 -19.83 -11.40 -0.71
CA GLU A 110 -19.59 -9.95 -0.87
C GLU A 110 -20.20 -9.14 0.28
N ASP A 111 -21.31 -9.62 0.86
CA ASP A 111 -22.17 -8.86 1.76
C ASP A 111 -21.87 -9.05 3.25
N PHE A 112 -20.77 -9.76 3.59
CA PHE A 112 -20.39 -9.93 4.98
C PHE A 112 -19.88 -8.62 5.58
N GLU A 113 -20.35 -8.27 6.79
CA GLU A 113 -19.81 -7.16 7.57
C GLU A 113 -18.49 -7.59 8.22
N PRO A 114 -17.36 -6.98 7.84
CA PRO A 114 -16.06 -7.36 8.37
C PRO A 114 -15.82 -6.72 9.74
N GLN A 115 -15.25 -7.49 10.64
CA GLN A 115 -14.71 -7.01 11.90
C GLN A 115 -13.42 -6.20 11.66
N GLN A 116 -13.11 -5.29 12.60
CA GLN A 116 -11.78 -4.67 12.62
C GLN A 116 -10.73 -5.72 12.98
N ASN A 117 -9.66 -5.79 12.19
CA ASN A 117 -8.54 -6.68 12.50
C ASN A 117 -7.71 -6.07 13.64
N PRO A 118 -7.71 -6.64 14.86
CA PRO A 118 -7.00 -6.08 16.02
C PRO A 118 -5.48 -6.00 15.82
N GLY A 119 -4.91 -6.87 14.96
CA GLY A 119 -3.49 -6.83 14.60
C GLY A 119 -3.14 -5.80 13.53
N LYS A 120 -4.13 -5.11 13.00
CA LYS A 120 -4.00 -4.02 12.03
C LYS A 120 -4.76 -2.79 12.49
N GLU A 121 -4.56 -2.39 13.73
CA GLU A 121 -4.74 -0.98 13.99
C GLU A 121 -3.94 -0.26 12.91
N ARG A 122 -4.67 0.32 11.96
CA ARG A 122 -4.11 1.38 11.13
C ARG A 122 -3.79 2.51 12.10
N THR A 123 -2.65 2.43 12.77
CA THR A 123 -1.95 3.65 13.07
C THR A 123 -1.87 4.33 11.71
N ARG A 124 -2.80 5.24 11.43
CA ARG A 124 -2.55 6.26 10.42
C ARG A 124 -1.21 6.81 10.87
N LYS A 125 -0.13 6.35 10.22
CA LYS A 125 1.16 7.01 10.34
C LYS A 125 0.79 8.46 10.22
N SER A 126 1.01 9.24 11.27
CA SER A 126 0.70 10.66 11.29
C SER A 126 1.18 11.15 9.94
N LYS A 127 0.33 11.86 9.20
CA LYS A 127 0.70 12.25 7.84
C LYS A 127 1.92 13.13 8.03
N SER A 128 3.12 12.54 7.87
CA SER A 128 4.36 13.27 8.02
C SER A 128 4.24 14.54 7.20
N LYS A 129 4.40 15.67 7.82
CA LYS A 129 4.36 16.95 7.13
C LYS A 129 5.76 17.25 6.60
N LEU A 130 5.83 17.74 5.40
CA LEU A 130 7.07 18.25 4.83
C LEU A 130 7.14 19.74 5.11
N SER A 131 8.21 20.18 5.76
CA SER A 131 8.53 21.59 5.93
C SER A 131 9.85 21.87 5.22
N VAL A 132 9.91 22.93 4.43
CA VAL A 132 11.08 23.30 3.64
C VAL A 132 11.45 24.75 3.88
N ARG A 133 12.74 25.02 4.05
CA ARG A 133 13.30 26.36 4.17
C ARG A 133 14.27 26.64 3.03
N LEU A 134 14.15 27.79 2.42
CA LEU A 134 14.96 28.22 1.29
C LEU A 134 15.99 29.27 1.74
N GLY A 135 17.26 29.03 1.45
CA GLY A 135 18.34 29.94 1.80
C GLY A 135 18.47 30.16 3.30
N ASP A 136 18.68 31.40 3.67
CA ASP A 136 18.75 31.86 5.06
C ASP A 136 17.43 32.52 5.52
N ALA A 137 16.31 32.24 4.81
CA ALA A 137 15.00 32.71 5.21
C ALA A 137 14.60 32.10 6.58
N ASP A 138 13.97 32.91 7.43
CA ASP A 138 13.50 32.43 8.75
C ASP A 138 12.22 31.62 8.63
N GLU A 139 11.48 31.73 7.53
CA GLU A 139 10.18 31.13 7.34
C GLU A 139 10.27 29.72 6.72
N TRP A 140 9.50 28.78 7.30
CA TRP A 140 9.34 27.44 6.79
C TRP A 140 8.11 27.33 5.92
N LEU A 141 8.26 26.92 4.67
CA LEU A 141 7.16 26.59 3.79
C LEU A 141 6.56 25.24 4.20
N CYS A 142 5.30 25.25 4.61
CA CYS A 142 4.56 24.07 5.05
C CYS A 142 3.11 24.15 4.57
N GLY A 143 2.73 23.32 3.61
CA GLY A 143 1.34 23.19 3.14
C GLY A 143 0.53 22.18 3.96
N ALA A 144 -0.77 22.09 3.68
CA ALA A 144 -1.66 21.13 4.34
C ALA A 144 -1.25 19.65 4.11
N ASN A 145 -0.50 19.38 3.05
CA ASN A 145 0.06 18.08 2.73
C ASN A 145 1.39 18.23 1.96
N MET A 146 2.13 17.11 1.85
CA MET A 146 3.45 17.11 1.20
C MET A 146 3.45 17.53 -0.28
N GLN A 147 2.35 17.30 -0.98
CA GLN A 147 2.21 17.74 -2.37
C GLN A 147 2.11 19.25 -2.44
N GLU A 148 1.30 19.82 -1.59
CA GLU A 148 1.11 21.26 -1.51
C GLU A 148 2.40 21.98 -1.09
N THR A 149 3.10 21.46 -0.07
CA THR A 149 4.43 21.99 0.30
C THR A 149 5.40 21.95 -0.89
N PHE A 150 5.43 20.84 -1.63
CA PHE A 150 6.30 20.72 -2.81
C PHE A 150 5.96 21.78 -3.89
N ILE A 151 4.66 22.00 -4.14
CA ILE A 151 4.19 23.01 -5.09
C ILE A 151 4.56 24.42 -4.61
N MET A 152 4.36 24.72 -3.32
CA MET A 152 4.75 26.01 -2.73
C MET A 152 6.23 26.29 -2.91
N VAL A 153 7.08 25.30 -2.64
CA VAL A 153 8.55 25.44 -2.82
C VAL A 153 8.91 25.71 -4.28
N ILE A 154 8.28 25.02 -5.25
CA ILE A 154 8.53 25.27 -6.68
C ILE A 154 8.11 26.68 -7.09
N LYS A 155 6.98 27.16 -6.56
CA LYS A 155 6.51 28.52 -6.83
C LYS A 155 7.45 29.58 -6.24
N GLU A 156 7.93 29.35 -5.03
CA GLU A 156 8.84 30.26 -4.33
C GLU A 156 10.20 30.33 -5.00
N ILE A 157 10.74 29.21 -5.47
CA ILE A 157 11.99 29.18 -6.26
C ILE A 157 11.83 29.90 -7.59
N GLY A 158 10.63 29.92 -8.16
CA GLY A 158 10.32 30.46 -9.48
C GLY A 158 10.14 29.35 -10.53
N ILE A 159 8.91 29.23 -11.03
CA ILE A 159 8.49 28.19 -11.99
C ILE A 159 9.37 28.20 -13.24
N ASP A 160 9.61 29.38 -13.81
CA ASP A 160 10.39 29.54 -15.05
C ASP A 160 11.88 29.27 -14.83
N GLU A 161 12.42 29.55 -13.65
CA GLU A 161 13.81 29.23 -13.31
C GLU A 161 14.03 27.71 -13.23
N VAL A 162 13.08 27.00 -12.59
CA VAL A 162 13.13 25.52 -12.53
C VAL A 162 12.95 24.92 -13.92
N MET A 163 12.05 25.47 -14.74
CA MET A 163 11.78 25.00 -16.09
C MET A 163 12.98 25.18 -17.04
N LYS A 164 13.72 26.31 -16.96
CA LYS A 164 14.91 26.57 -17.75
C LYS A 164 16.03 25.53 -17.52
N ARG A 165 16.05 24.87 -16.37
CA ARG A 165 17.06 23.85 -16.02
C ARG A 165 16.78 22.47 -16.61
N ASN A 166 15.65 22.27 -17.29
CA ASN A 166 15.23 21.00 -17.90
C ASN A 166 15.33 19.81 -16.92
N ILE A 167 14.92 20.03 -15.67
CA ILE A 167 14.98 18.99 -14.65
C ILE A 167 13.90 17.96 -14.95
N GLY A 168 14.29 16.69 -15.05
CA GLY A 168 13.39 15.59 -15.31
C GLY A 168 12.94 14.87 -14.02
N SER A 169 11.75 14.30 -14.08
CA SER A 169 11.22 13.40 -13.04
C SER A 169 10.59 12.17 -13.68
N GLY A 170 11.18 11.00 -13.43
CA GLY A 170 10.66 9.73 -14.00
C GLY A 170 10.71 9.67 -15.52
N GLY A 171 11.76 10.22 -16.14
CA GLY A 171 11.94 10.24 -17.60
C GLY A 171 11.08 11.28 -18.34
N ARG A 172 10.47 12.22 -17.62
CA ARG A 172 9.67 13.31 -18.17
C ARG A 172 10.13 14.64 -17.59
N ASP A 173 9.90 15.74 -18.32
CA ASP A 173 10.17 17.07 -17.80
C ASP A 173 9.34 17.33 -16.53
N LEU A 174 9.97 17.94 -15.53
CA LEU A 174 9.30 18.26 -14.28
C LEU A 174 8.16 19.26 -14.50
N ILE A 175 8.39 20.28 -15.30
CA ILE A 175 7.40 21.31 -15.63
C ILE A 175 7.23 21.36 -17.15
N THR A 176 5.97 21.32 -17.60
CA THR A 176 5.62 21.36 -19.03
C THR A 176 4.64 22.50 -19.31
N ARG A 177 4.61 22.98 -20.56
CA ARG A 177 3.71 24.07 -21.00
C ARG A 177 2.30 23.59 -21.31
N TYR A 178 2.09 22.29 -21.42
CA TYR A 178 0.79 21.67 -21.68
C TYR A 178 0.67 20.38 -20.88
N ARG A 179 -0.56 19.99 -20.59
CA ARG A 179 -0.85 18.79 -19.82
C ARG A 179 -0.53 17.53 -20.64
N GLN A 180 0.41 16.73 -20.16
CA GLN A 180 0.82 15.47 -20.78
C GLN A 180 0.16 14.24 -20.13
N SER A 181 -0.31 14.34 -18.88
CA SER A 181 -0.92 13.24 -18.15
C SER A 181 -1.95 13.72 -17.13
N GLY A 182 -2.85 12.82 -16.73
CA GLY A 182 -3.85 13.09 -15.69
C GLY A 182 -3.27 13.34 -14.28
N ALA A 183 -2.00 12.94 -14.06
CA ALA A 183 -1.34 13.07 -12.75
C ALA A 183 -0.63 14.43 -12.56
N GLN A 184 -0.58 15.26 -13.59
CA GLN A 184 0.02 16.59 -13.51
C GLN A 184 -0.93 17.58 -12.84
N VAL A 185 -0.35 18.52 -12.09
CA VAL A 185 -1.04 19.62 -11.43
C VAL A 185 -0.70 20.92 -12.12
N GLU A 186 -1.69 21.74 -12.45
CA GLU A 186 -1.49 23.08 -12.92
C GLU A 186 -1.01 23.98 -11.77
N ILE A 187 0.12 24.64 -11.94
CA ILE A 187 0.75 25.47 -10.91
C ILE A 187 0.78 26.96 -11.28
N ALA A 188 0.63 27.26 -12.55
CA ALA A 188 0.43 28.61 -13.12
C ALA A 188 -0.16 28.44 -14.53
N ASP A 189 -0.54 29.56 -15.17
CA ASP A 189 -1.10 29.56 -16.52
C ASP A 189 -0.18 28.82 -17.50
N ASN A 190 -0.72 27.76 -18.11
CA ASN A 190 0.03 26.88 -19.01
C ASN A 190 1.34 26.34 -18.42
N ARG A 191 1.37 26.04 -17.12
CA ARG A 191 2.49 25.40 -16.41
C ARG A 191 2.00 24.20 -15.62
N TRP A 192 2.39 23.03 -16.06
CA TRP A 192 1.95 21.73 -15.51
C TRP A 192 3.12 21.03 -14.83
N LEU A 193 2.98 20.75 -13.55
CA LEU A 193 4.00 20.11 -12.71
C LEU A 193 3.76 18.62 -12.58
N ASN A 194 4.78 17.83 -12.89
CA ASN A 194 4.85 16.40 -12.55
C ASN A 194 5.22 16.22 -11.08
N VAL A 195 4.22 16.04 -10.22
CA VAL A 195 4.48 15.85 -8.78
C VAL A 195 4.88 14.39 -8.49
N PRO A 196 6.07 14.13 -7.90
CA PRO A 196 6.47 12.78 -7.54
C PRO A 196 5.49 12.13 -6.56
N GLY A 197 5.23 10.82 -6.76
CA GLY A 197 4.25 10.08 -5.94
C GLY A 197 4.70 9.87 -4.50
N THR A 198 6.00 9.68 -4.25
CA THR A 198 6.53 9.38 -2.91
C THR A 198 7.19 10.59 -2.27
N THR A 199 7.19 10.64 -0.93
CA THR A 199 7.90 11.67 -0.16
C THR A 199 9.39 11.67 -0.44
N ARG A 200 9.98 10.48 -0.55
CA ARG A 200 11.40 10.31 -0.84
C ARG A 200 11.79 10.92 -2.18
N ASP A 201 10.95 10.75 -3.20
CA ASP A 201 11.22 11.29 -4.53
C ASP A 201 11.03 12.81 -4.56
N LYS A 202 10.05 13.35 -3.82
CA LYS A 202 9.91 14.80 -3.64
C LYS A 202 11.17 15.41 -3.02
N LEU A 203 11.68 14.81 -1.93
CA LEU A 203 12.91 15.29 -1.28
C LEU A 203 14.14 15.18 -2.17
N LYS A 204 14.29 14.06 -2.90
CA LYS A 204 15.39 13.92 -3.87
C LYS A 204 15.35 15.01 -4.93
N LEU A 205 14.14 15.26 -5.47
CA LEU A 205 13.96 16.24 -6.52
C LEU A 205 14.22 17.67 -6.03
N LEU A 206 13.80 18.03 -4.81
CA LEU A 206 14.14 19.30 -4.19
C LEU A 206 15.65 19.47 -4.05
N LYS A 207 16.39 18.42 -3.66
CA LYS A 207 17.86 18.46 -3.61
C LYS A 207 18.50 18.65 -4.98
N VAL A 208 17.95 18.01 -6.01
CA VAL A 208 18.41 18.17 -7.40
C VAL A 208 18.17 19.61 -7.86
N ILE A 209 17.00 20.18 -7.64
CA ILE A 209 16.66 21.57 -7.96
C ILE A 209 17.60 22.52 -7.23
N ALA A 210 17.81 22.31 -5.94
CA ALA A 210 18.73 23.10 -5.12
C ALA A 210 20.15 23.10 -5.70
N SER A 211 20.66 21.94 -6.08
CA SER A 211 21.98 21.80 -6.68
C SER A 211 22.10 22.55 -8.02
N HIS A 212 21.12 22.40 -8.91
CA HIS A 212 21.11 23.06 -10.22
C HIS A 212 21.00 24.59 -10.13
N LEU A 213 20.28 25.09 -9.14
CA LEU A 213 20.07 26.52 -8.92
C LEU A 213 21.03 27.13 -7.89
N ARG A 214 21.94 26.33 -7.31
CA ARG A 214 22.87 26.71 -6.24
C ARG A 214 22.16 27.33 -5.03
N LEU A 215 20.98 26.78 -4.69
CA LEU A 215 20.17 27.21 -3.55
C LEU A 215 20.49 26.34 -2.35
N LYS A 216 20.51 26.94 -1.16
CA LYS A 216 20.52 26.20 0.10
C LYS A 216 19.09 25.82 0.42
N ILE A 217 18.79 24.52 0.52
CA ILE A 217 17.46 24.01 0.91
C ILE A 217 17.61 23.14 2.14
N GLU A 218 16.86 23.45 3.18
CA GLU A 218 16.68 22.60 4.34
C GLU A 218 15.28 21.99 4.32
N ALA A 219 15.16 20.67 4.53
CA ALA A 219 13.88 19.97 4.54
C ALA A 219 13.78 19.08 5.78
N LYS A 220 12.64 19.18 6.48
CA LYS A 220 12.29 18.38 7.66
C LYS A 220 11.02 17.58 7.40
N LEU A 221 10.94 16.39 7.96
CA LEU A 221 9.73 15.57 8.01
C LEU A 221 9.28 15.48 9.46
N GLU A 222 8.07 15.95 9.72
CA GLU A 222 7.40 15.88 11.03
C GLU A 222 6.29 14.82 11.02
#